data_fbef5a9a75646ae6b85ac2ad06299d18
#
_entry.id   fbef5a9a75646ae6b85ac2ad06299d18
#
_cell.length_a   1.000
_cell.length_b   1.000
_cell.length_c   1.000
_cell.angle_alpha   90.00
_cell.angle_beta   90.00
_cell.angle_gamma   90.00
#
_symmetry.space_group_name_H-M   'P 1'
#
loop_
_entity.id
_entity.type
_entity.pdbx_description
1 polymer ?
#
loop_
_entity_poly.entity_id
_entity_poly.type
_entity_poly.pdbx_seq_one_letter_code
_entity_poly.pdbx_strand_id
1 'polypeptide(L)'
;MTDCNIFITIGMVTNFFLVGLASCSNKGDDKKSQKPETEISASTSVTENVIFQDVQGKTFSLHELKGKVVFINFWATWCPPCIHEMPSINKLKSTFDENENIVFLMVDMDQNFKKSIPFMEKNKYNLPVYIPKSEIPGELFSGALPTTIILNKNGEIEARILGGQDYSSPAIVKTLKELTEEK
;
A
#
# COMPACT_ATOMS: atom_id res chain seq x y z
N MET A 1 26.19 -37.98 35.15
CA MET A 1 26.05 -37.58 36.57
C MET A 1 25.03 -36.43 36.54
N THR A 2 23.88 -36.51 36.95
CA THR A 2 22.89 -37.20 37.78
C THR A 2 21.57 -36.57 37.38
N ASP A 3 20.70 -37.29 36.82
CA ASP A 3 19.42 -37.84 37.26
C ASP A 3 18.71 -37.13 38.42
N CYS A 4 17.43 -36.81 38.23
CA CYS A 4 16.30 -37.10 39.13
C CYS A 4 15.05 -36.51 38.56
N ASN A 5 14.13 -37.29 37.96
CA ASN A 5 13.00 -38.03 38.51
C ASN A 5 11.82 -37.15 38.96
N ILE A 6 10.75 -37.18 38.17
CA ILE A 6 9.44 -37.86 38.34
C ILE A 6 8.79 -37.72 39.72
N PHE A 7 7.59 -37.14 39.75
CA PHE A 7 6.49 -37.69 40.57
C PHE A 7 5.12 -37.36 39.95
N ILE A 8 4.45 -38.42 39.54
CA ILE A 8 3.02 -38.53 39.22
C ILE A 8 2.26 -38.65 40.54
N THR A 9 1.17 -37.96 40.71
CA THR A 9 0.11 -38.33 41.64
C THR A 9 -1.26 -38.18 41.01
N ILE A 10 -1.88 -39.35 40.82
CA ILE A 10 -3.26 -39.60 40.49
C ILE A 10 -4.08 -39.40 41.80
N GLY A 11 -5.19 -38.66 41.66
CA GLY A 11 -6.16 -38.49 42.71
C GLY A 11 -7.60 -38.42 42.16
N MET A 12 -8.19 -39.57 42.07
CA MET A 12 -9.56 -39.81 41.69
C MET A 12 -10.47 -39.71 42.95
N VAL A 13 -11.45 -38.79 42.97
CA VAL A 13 -12.61 -38.94 43.88
C VAL A 13 -13.86 -38.47 43.15
N THR A 14 -14.72 -39.42 42.91
CA THR A 14 -16.13 -39.36 42.58
C THR A 14 -16.93 -38.70 43.71
N ASN A 15 -17.87 -37.82 43.39
CA ASN A 15 -19.12 -37.81 44.13
C ASN A 15 -20.31 -37.31 43.30
N PHE A 16 -21.31 -38.08 43.39
CA PHE A 16 -22.63 -38.12 42.76
C PHE A 16 -23.57 -37.33 43.70
N PHE A 17 -24.33 -36.36 43.22
CA PHE A 17 -25.60 -36.00 43.84
C PHE A 17 -26.59 -35.49 42.81
N LEU A 18 -27.74 -36.13 42.85
CA LEU A 18 -28.93 -35.92 42.05
C LEU A 18 -29.85 -34.87 42.70
N VAL A 19 -30.77 -34.36 41.86
CA VAL A 19 -32.15 -33.91 42.13
C VAL A 19 -32.38 -32.41 42.38
N GLY A 20 -33.26 -31.89 41.52
CA GLY A 20 -34.05 -30.72 41.80
C GLY A 20 -34.74 -30.11 40.57
N LEU A 21 -35.84 -30.72 40.10
CA LEU A 21 -36.79 -30.11 39.18
C LEU A 21 -37.54 -28.98 39.84
N ALA A 22 -37.54 -27.78 39.25
CA ALA A 22 -38.63 -26.83 39.46
C ALA A 22 -38.86 -26.02 38.16
N SER A 23 -39.99 -26.36 37.55
CA SER A 23 -40.66 -25.65 36.47
C SER A 23 -41.23 -24.34 37.02
N CYS A 24 -41.02 -23.20 36.34
CA CYS A 24 -41.99 -22.11 36.32
C CYS A 24 -41.92 -21.38 34.98
N SER A 25 -43.03 -21.52 34.29
CA SER A 25 -43.40 -20.77 33.08
C SER A 25 -43.56 -19.28 33.40
N ASN A 26 -43.04 -18.39 32.56
CA ASN A 26 -43.72 -17.15 32.27
C ASN A 26 -43.49 -16.68 30.84
N LYS A 27 -44.58 -16.38 30.18
CA LYS A 27 -44.72 -15.78 28.86
C LYS A 27 -44.27 -14.33 28.87
N GLY A 28 -43.60 -13.94 27.82
CA GLY A 28 -43.37 -12.55 27.45
C GLY A 28 -42.81 -12.48 26.07
N ASP A 29 -43.67 -12.30 25.09
CA ASP A 29 -43.36 -11.99 23.71
C ASP A 29 -42.62 -10.64 23.64
N ASP A 30 -41.41 -10.62 23.02
CA ASP A 30 -40.92 -9.47 22.32
C ASP A 30 -39.95 -9.94 21.20
N LYS A 31 -40.56 -10.08 20.05
CA LYS A 31 -39.93 -10.43 18.81
C LYS A 31 -39.23 -9.21 18.23
N LYS A 32 -38.02 -8.88 18.71
CA LYS A 32 -37.15 -7.93 18.04
C LYS A 32 -36.38 -8.66 16.96
N SER A 33 -36.92 -8.57 15.76
CA SER A 33 -36.27 -8.98 14.51
C SER A 33 -34.95 -8.25 14.38
N GLN A 34 -33.85 -8.91 14.69
CA GLN A 34 -32.53 -8.50 14.24
C GLN A 34 -32.41 -8.92 12.77
N LYS A 35 -32.56 -7.92 11.91
CA LYS A 35 -32.13 -7.99 10.52
C LYS A 35 -30.62 -8.28 10.54
N PRO A 36 -30.11 -9.28 9.81
CA PRO A 36 -28.68 -9.43 9.66
C PRO A 36 -28.18 -8.19 8.89
N GLU A 37 -27.44 -7.33 9.60
CA GLU A 37 -26.56 -6.39 8.93
C GLU A 37 -25.53 -7.21 8.17
N THR A 38 -25.75 -7.28 6.87
CA THR A 38 -24.71 -7.68 5.93
C THR A 38 -23.65 -6.57 6.02
N GLU A 39 -22.61 -6.81 6.78
CA GLU A 39 -21.37 -6.05 6.63
C GLU A 39 -20.88 -6.34 5.22
N ILE A 40 -21.22 -5.45 4.30
CA ILE A 40 -20.50 -5.30 3.06
C ILE A 40 -19.14 -4.77 3.50
N SER A 41 -18.19 -5.69 3.68
CA SER A 41 -16.77 -5.35 3.69
C SER A 41 -16.50 -4.70 2.35
N ALA A 42 -16.71 -3.40 2.27
CA ALA A 42 -16.18 -2.59 1.20
C ALA A 42 -14.66 -2.72 1.32
N SER A 43 -14.07 -3.49 0.43
CA SER A 43 -12.64 -3.47 0.16
C SER A 43 -12.31 -2.04 -0.23
N THR A 44 -11.98 -1.21 0.78
CA THR A 44 -11.53 0.16 0.55
C THR A 44 -10.25 0.04 -0.27
N SER A 45 -10.30 0.47 -1.52
CA SER A 45 -9.14 0.46 -2.40
C SER A 45 -8.02 1.26 -1.73
N VAL A 46 -6.81 0.71 -1.68
CA VAL A 46 -5.62 1.36 -1.09
C VAL A 46 -5.34 2.75 -1.66
N THR A 47 -6.03 3.13 -2.73
CA THR A 47 -5.87 4.40 -3.43
C THR A 47 -6.89 5.47 -3.05
N GLU A 48 -7.99 5.13 -2.34
CA GLU A 48 -9.16 6.04 -2.19
C GLU A 48 -8.86 7.33 -1.42
N ASN A 49 -8.04 7.26 -0.38
CA ASN A 49 -7.76 8.41 0.50
C ASN A 49 -6.34 8.97 0.33
N VAL A 50 -5.60 8.55 -0.69
CA VAL A 50 -4.23 9.01 -0.93
C VAL A 50 -4.25 10.26 -1.80
N ILE A 51 -3.79 11.37 -1.25
CA ILE A 51 -3.78 12.68 -1.90
C ILE A 51 -2.35 13.15 -2.08
N PHE A 52 -2.03 13.59 -3.28
CA PHE A 52 -0.76 14.23 -3.64
C PHE A 52 -0.96 15.68 -4.06
N GLN A 53 0.09 16.46 -3.97
CA GLN A 53 0.15 17.84 -4.43
C GLN A 53 1.32 18.02 -5.39
N ASP A 54 1.09 18.72 -6.49
CA ASP A 54 2.12 19.12 -7.44
C ASP A 54 2.81 20.44 -7.02
N VAL A 55 3.79 20.85 -7.81
CA VAL A 55 4.58 22.07 -7.57
C VAL A 55 3.78 23.36 -7.73
N GLN A 56 2.64 23.34 -8.42
CA GLN A 56 1.72 24.47 -8.57
C GLN A 56 0.73 24.58 -7.42
N GLY A 57 0.75 23.61 -6.48
CA GLY A 57 -0.18 23.56 -5.35
C GLY A 57 -1.49 22.85 -5.65
N LYS A 58 -1.67 22.30 -6.86
CA LYS A 58 -2.85 21.52 -7.24
C LYS A 58 -2.78 20.15 -6.56
N THR A 59 -3.87 19.75 -5.93
CA THR A 59 -4.03 18.43 -5.31
C THR A 59 -4.88 17.52 -6.18
N PHE A 60 -4.61 16.21 -6.09
CA PHE A 60 -5.43 15.16 -6.71
C PHE A 60 -5.38 13.90 -5.87
N SER A 61 -6.42 13.08 -5.96
CA SER A 61 -6.47 11.77 -5.35
C SER A 61 -5.83 10.73 -6.26
N LEU A 62 -5.11 9.77 -5.68
CA LEU A 62 -4.58 8.62 -6.43
C LEU A 62 -5.70 7.83 -7.13
N HIS A 63 -6.89 7.81 -6.53
CA HIS A 63 -8.09 7.20 -7.13
C HIS A 63 -8.50 7.84 -8.48
N GLU A 64 -8.25 9.14 -8.67
CA GLU A 64 -8.55 9.84 -9.94
C GLU A 64 -7.70 9.35 -11.11
N LEU A 65 -6.63 8.60 -10.84
CA LEU A 65 -5.76 8.03 -11.85
C LEU A 65 -6.20 6.63 -12.31
N LYS A 66 -7.33 6.10 -11.83
CA LYS A 66 -7.90 4.85 -12.36
C LYS A 66 -8.08 4.94 -13.89
N GLY A 67 -7.84 3.84 -14.55
CA GLY A 67 -7.77 3.76 -16.01
C GLY A 67 -6.35 3.97 -16.56
N LYS A 68 -5.41 4.37 -15.71
CA LYS A 68 -3.99 4.51 -16.07
C LYS A 68 -3.12 3.60 -15.22
N VAL A 69 -2.01 3.17 -15.78
CA VAL A 69 -0.90 2.59 -15.02
C VAL A 69 -0.22 3.72 -14.23
N VAL A 70 0.08 3.50 -12.96
CA VAL A 70 0.75 4.52 -12.15
C VAL A 70 2.08 3.99 -11.63
N PHE A 71 3.16 4.63 -12.03
CA PHE A 71 4.50 4.40 -11.49
C PHE A 71 4.76 5.41 -10.38
N ILE A 72 4.78 4.95 -9.13
CA ILE A 72 5.01 5.80 -7.95
C ILE A 72 6.40 5.46 -7.39
N ASN A 73 7.27 6.46 -7.27
CA ASN A 73 8.55 6.31 -6.60
C ASN A 73 8.62 7.24 -5.38
N PHE A 74 8.72 6.65 -4.21
CA PHE A 74 8.93 7.38 -2.95
C PHE A 74 10.42 7.58 -2.74
N TRP A 75 10.86 8.83 -2.62
CA TRP A 75 12.27 9.21 -2.58
C TRP A 75 12.54 10.43 -1.69
N ALA A 76 13.82 10.75 -1.48
CA ALA A 76 14.23 11.97 -0.80
C ALA A 76 15.57 12.49 -1.36
N THR A 77 15.82 13.78 -1.25
CA THR A 77 17.03 14.44 -1.79
C THR A 77 18.33 14.00 -1.12
N TRP A 78 18.25 13.47 0.08
CA TRP A 78 19.39 12.98 0.88
C TRP A 78 19.57 11.44 0.82
N CYS A 79 18.74 10.73 0.06
CA CYS A 79 18.74 9.27 -0.03
C CYS A 79 19.67 8.80 -1.16
N PRO A 80 20.89 8.28 -0.88
CA PRO A 80 21.84 7.92 -1.92
C PRO A 80 21.34 6.86 -2.91
N PRO A 81 20.68 5.75 -2.48
CA PRO A 81 20.15 4.78 -3.43
C PRO A 81 19.02 5.36 -4.29
N CYS A 82 18.20 6.29 -3.76
CA CYS A 82 17.18 6.99 -4.55
C CYS A 82 17.81 7.82 -5.68
N ILE A 83 18.88 8.59 -5.34
CA ILE A 83 19.59 9.41 -6.32
C ILE A 83 20.24 8.53 -7.40
N HIS A 84 20.75 7.38 -7.01
CA HIS A 84 21.42 6.46 -7.95
C HIS A 84 20.46 5.85 -8.98
N GLU A 85 19.21 5.63 -8.66
CA GLU A 85 18.21 5.09 -9.60
C GLU A 85 17.55 6.15 -10.52
N MET A 86 17.60 7.45 -10.15
CA MET A 86 16.95 8.53 -10.90
C MET A 86 17.29 8.57 -12.40
N PRO A 87 18.55 8.40 -12.85
CA PRO A 87 18.87 8.38 -14.28
C PRO A 87 18.08 7.30 -15.04
N SER A 88 17.92 6.12 -14.43
CA SER A 88 17.19 5.01 -15.05
C SER A 88 15.68 5.27 -15.09
N ILE A 89 15.12 5.87 -14.03
CA ILE A 89 13.71 6.29 -14.00
C ILE A 89 13.46 7.39 -15.05
N ASN A 90 14.36 8.36 -15.16
CA ASN A 90 14.23 9.42 -16.17
C ASN A 90 14.25 8.86 -17.59
N LYS A 91 15.13 7.89 -17.87
CA LYS A 91 15.16 7.19 -19.15
C LYS A 91 13.90 6.37 -19.38
N LEU A 92 13.41 5.66 -18.36
CA LEU A 92 12.16 4.93 -18.44
C LEU A 92 11.01 5.86 -18.77
N LYS A 93 10.85 6.96 -18.03
CA LYS A 93 9.78 7.95 -18.27
C LYS A 93 9.82 8.47 -19.71
N SER A 94 10.99 8.79 -20.23
CA SER A 94 11.14 9.28 -21.62
C SER A 94 10.65 8.27 -22.67
N THR A 95 10.65 6.96 -22.35
CA THR A 95 10.11 5.92 -23.25
C THR A 95 8.58 5.99 -23.34
N PHE A 96 7.94 6.64 -22.39
CA PHE A 96 6.48 6.75 -22.26
C PHE A 96 5.97 8.20 -22.39
N ASP A 97 6.78 9.15 -22.86
CA ASP A 97 6.40 10.58 -22.92
C ASP A 97 5.13 10.84 -23.73
N GLU A 98 4.86 10.01 -24.75
CA GLU A 98 3.65 10.13 -25.59
C GLU A 98 2.54 9.14 -25.20
N ASN A 99 2.74 8.37 -24.13
CA ASN A 99 1.75 7.36 -23.68
C ASN A 99 0.88 7.93 -22.56
N GLU A 100 -0.36 8.29 -22.89
CA GLU A 100 -1.31 8.86 -21.94
C GLU A 100 -1.88 7.83 -20.93
N ASN A 101 -1.62 6.53 -21.14
CA ASN A 101 -2.11 5.46 -20.28
C ASN A 101 -1.20 5.17 -19.08
N ILE A 102 -0.11 5.93 -18.90
CA ILE A 102 0.79 5.80 -17.74
C ILE A 102 1.10 7.17 -17.13
N VAL A 103 1.18 7.20 -15.80
CA VAL A 103 1.55 8.39 -15.02
C VAL A 103 2.72 8.06 -14.13
N PHE A 104 3.72 8.96 -14.10
CA PHE A 104 4.86 8.86 -13.19
C PHE A 104 4.68 9.84 -12.03
N LEU A 105 4.80 9.36 -10.80
CA LEU A 105 4.72 10.16 -9.58
C LEU A 105 6.02 10.01 -8.78
N MET A 106 6.87 11.04 -8.81
CA MET A 106 8.07 11.11 -7.96
C MET A 106 7.69 11.79 -6.64
N VAL A 107 7.38 11.00 -5.63
CA VAL A 107 6.87 11.48 -4.34
C VAL A 107 8.02 11.81 -3.41
N ASP A 108 8.26 13.12 -3.21
CA ASP A 108 9.26 13.65 -2.29
C ASP A 108 8.79 13.51 -0.84
N MET A 109 9.42 12.62 -0.10
CA MET A 109 9.08 12.34 1.30
C MET A 109 9.66 13.40 2.27
N ASP A 110 10.56 14.26 1.83
CA ASP A 110 10.96 15.48 2.57
C ASP A 110 9.85 16.55 2.54
N GLN A 111 8.89 16.43 1.64
CA GLN A 111 7.82 17.40 1.40
C GLN A 111 8.35 18.81 1.16
N ASN A 112 9.47 18.92 0.45
CA ASN A 112 10.20 20.17 0.30
C ASN A 112 10.59 20.49 -1.16
N PHE A 113 9.65 21.06 -1.90
CA PHE A 113 9.86 21.49 -3.29
C PHE A 113 11.06 22.42 -3.48
N LYS A 114 11.44 23.19 -2.44
CA LYS A 114 12.64 24.07 -2.51
C LYS A 114 13.95 23.28 -2.60
N LYS A 115 13.94 21.99 -2.27
CA LYS A 115 15.09 21.08 -2.43
C LYS A 115 14.93 20.18 -3.65
N SER A 116 13.77 19.56 -3.80
CA SER A 116 13.54 18.56 -4.84
C SER A 116 13.50 19.15 -6.25
N ILE A 117 12.90 20.33 -6.46
CA ILE A 117 12.86 20.95 -7.78
C ILE A 117 14.25 21.37 -8.29
N PRO A 118 15.07 22.12 -7.53
CA PRO A 118 16.44 22.42 -7.95
C PRO A 118 17.31 21.18 -8.16
N PHE A 119 17.05 20.09 -7.42
CA PHE A 119 17.71 18.81 -7.64
C PHE A 119 17.38 18.24 -9.02
N MET A 120 16.09 18.20 -9.41
CA MET A 120 15.65 17.73 -10.74
C MET A 120 16.25 18.59 -11.86
N GLU A 121 16.20 19.92 -11.73
CA GLU A 121 16.72 20.89 -12.70
C GLU A 121 18.23 20.74 -12.89
N LYS A 122 18.99 20.70 -11.78
CA LYS A 122 20.45 20.53 -11.81
C LYS A 122 20.89 19.28 -12.55
N ASN A 123 20.15 18.20 -12.38
CA ASN A 123 20.44 16.92 -13.01
C ASN A 123 19.78 16.75 -14.38
N LYS A 124 19.01 17.75 -14.84
CA LYS A 124 18.26 17.73 -16.11
C LYS A 124 17.28 16.56 -16.22
N TYR A 125 16.63 16.22 -15.10
CA TYR A 125 15.60 15.18 -15.07
C TYR A 125 14.24 15.78 -15.43
N ASN A 126 13.55 15.16 -16.39
CA ASN A 126 12.16 15.45 -16.74
C ASN A 126 11.19 14.58 -15.92
N LEU A 127 11.35 14.62 -14.59
CA LEU A 127 10.57 13.81 -13.65
C LEU A 127 9.64 14.72 -12.84
N PRO A 128 8.33 14.49 -12.87
CA PRO A 128 7.38 15.32 -12.13
C PRO A 128 7.44 15.01 -10.63
N VAL A 129 7.56 16.05 -9.80
CA VAL A 129 7.68 15.92 -8.35
C VAL A 129 6.35 16.23 -7.68
N TYR A 130 6.00 15.39 -6.70
CA TYR A 130 4.80 15.53 -5.87
C TYR A 130 5.18 15.38 -4.39
N ILE A 131 4.32 15.90 -3.52
CA ILE A 131 4.40 15.66 -2.07
C ILE A 131 3.10 15.03 -1.58
N PRO A 132 3.15 14.18 -0.53
CA PRO A 132 1.93 13.64 0.06
C PRO A 132 1.16 14.74 0.83
N LYS A 133 -0.16 14.71 0.74
CA LYS A 133 -1.09 15.60 1.47
C LYS A 133 -2.07 14.83 2.34
N SER A 134 -1.96 13.51 2.36
CA SER A 134 -2.65 12.60 3.25
C SER A 134 -1.67 11.60 3.83
N GLU A 135 -2.11 10.80 4.77
CA GLU A 135 -1.42 9.59 5.18
C GLU A 135 -1.28 8.63 3.99
N ILE A 136 -0.12 7.97 3.88
CA ILE A 136 0.13 6.95 2.85
C ILE A 136 -0.04 5.57 3.51
N PRO A 137 -0.95 4.73 3.02
CA PRO A 137 -1.11 3.37 3.54
C PRO A 137 0.19 2.56 3.50
N GLY A 138 0.40 1.70 4.50
CA GLY A 138 1.61 0.87 4.62
C GLY A 138 1.83 -0.08 3.44
N GLU A 139 0.76 -0.43 2.74
CA GLU A 139 0.80 -1.21 1.51
C GLU A 139 1.50 -0.47 0.37
N LEU A 140 1.38 0.85 0.31
CA LEU A 140 2.07 1.69 -0.66
C LEU A 140 3.45 2.11 -0.16
N PHE A 141 3.56 2.52 1.11
CA PHE A 141 4.83 2.98 1.67
C PHE A 141 4.97 2.64 3.14
N SER A 142 5.95 1.81 3.48
CA SER A 142 6.23 1.34 4.85
C SER A 142 7.42 2.04 5.52
N GLY A 143 7.85 3.19 4.99
CA GLY A 143 8.94 4.00 5.57
C GLY A 143 10.33 3.74 4.97
N ALA A 144 10.51 2.76 4.09
CA ALA A 144 11.79 2.48 3.44
C ALA A 144 11.97 3.30 2.16
N LEU A 145 13.14 3.90 1.95
CA LEU A 145 13.48 4.65 0.74
C LEU A 145 14.66 4.01 -0.01
N PRO A 146 14.61 3.95 -1.36
CA PRO A 146 13.45 4.18 -2.18
C PRO A 146 12.44 3.02 -2.10
N THR A 147 11.19 3.34 -2.32
CA THR A 147 10.15 2.35 -2.59
C THR A 147 9.45 2.72 -3.90
N THR A 148 9.34 1.77 -4.82
CA THR A 148 8.56 1.96 -6.05
C THR A 148 7.34 1.06 -6.03
N ILE A 149 6.20 1.63 -6.37
CA ILE A 149 4.92 0.95 -6.54
C ILE A 149 4.48 1.12 -8.00
N ILE A 150 4.03 0.04 -8.60
CA ILE A 150 3.35 0.08 -9.89
C ILE A 150 1.90 -0.33 -9.65
N LEU A 151 0.98 0.54 -10.02
CA LEU A 151 -0.44 0.23 -10.02
C LEU A 151 -0.91 -0.06 -11.44
N ASN A 152 -1.77 -1.07 -11.58
CA ASN A 152 -2.47 -1.35 -12.83
C ASN A 152 -3.65 -0.36 -13.03
N LYS A 153 -4.35 -0.45 -14.14
CA LYS A 153 -5.47 0.44 -14.47
C LYS A 153 -6.64 0.39 -13.49
N ASN A 154 -6.77 -0.70 -12.74
CA ASN A 154 -7.80 -0.83 -11.69
C ASN A 154 -7.40 -0.12 -10.38
N GLY A 155 -6.15 0.36 -10.27
CA GLY A 155 -5.59 0.92 -9.05
C GLY A 155 -5.11 -0.14 -8.07
N GLU A 156 -4.88 -1.37 -8.52
CA GLU A 156 -4.34 -2.48 -7.73
C GLU A 156 -2.81 -2.49 -7.83
N ILE A 157 -2.16 -2.95 -6.77
CA ILE A 157 -0.69 -3.05 -6.74
C ILE A 157 -0.25 -4.23 -7.61
N GLU A 158 0.37 -3.91 -8.75
CA GLU A 158 1.00 -4.89 -9.66
C GLU A 158 2.40 -5.27 -9.19
N ALA A 159 3.17 -4.28 -8.74
CA ALA A 159 4.50 -4.50 -8.21
C ALA A 159 4.84 -3.55 -7.07
N ARG A 160 5.63 -4.06 -6.11
CA ARG A 160 6.27 -3.30 -5.04
C ARG A 160 7.75 -3.64 -5.00
N ILE A 161 8.58 -2.64 -5.19
CA ILE A 161 10.04 -2.77 -5.26
C ILE A 161 10.65 -1.95 -4.13
N LEU A 162 11.43 -2.60 -3.29
CA LEU A 162 12.14 -1.96 -2.18
C LEU A 162 13.62 -1.81 -2.52
N GLY A 163 14.18 -0.64 -2.25
CA GLY A 163 15.58 -0.33 -2.54
C GLY A 163 15.81 0.06 -3.99
N GLY A 164 17.03 0.54 -4.28
CA GLY A 164 17.41 1.05 -5.60
C GLY A 164 17.43 -0.02 -6.68
N GLN A 165 16.92 0.32 -7.86
CA GLN A 165 16.79 -0.57 -9.01
C GLN A 165 17.18 0.14 -10.30
N ASP A 166 17.61 -0.62 -11.32
CA ASP A 166 17.76 -0.13 -12.70
C ASP A 166 16.45 -0.29 -13.47
N TYR A 167 15.73 0.81 -13.61
CA TYR A 167 14.44 0.87 -14.31
C TYR A 167 14.58 0.95 -15.84
N SER A 168 15.78 1.10 -16.38
CA SER A 168 16.01 1.15 -17.84
C SER A 168 16.10 -0.24 -18.49
N SER A 169 15.93 -1.33 -17.74
CA SER A 169 16.01 -2.67 -18.25
C SER A 169 14.88 -2.96 -19.25
N PRO A 170 15.18 -3.70 -20.36
CA PRO A 170 14.16 -4.04 -21.36
C PRO A 170 12.96 -4.81 -20.79
N ALA A 171 13.17 -5.60 -19.72
CA ALA A 171 12.11 -6.36 -19.07
C ALA A 171 11.08 -5.43 -18.42
N ILE A 172 11.53 -4.43 -17.65
CA ILE A 172 10.64 -3.45 -16.99
C ILE A 172 9.88 -2.63 -18.05
N VAL A 173 10.58 -2.15 -19.08
CA VAL A 173 9.95 -1.41 -20.19
C VAL A 173 8.87 -2.24 -20.86
N LYS A 174 9.14 -3.52 -21.12
CA LYS A 174 8.18 -4.44 -21.74
C LYS A 174 6.95 -4.63 -20.85
N THR A 175 7.14 -4.95 -19.57
CA THR A 175 6.04 -5.15 -18.62
C THR A 175 5.15 -3.91 -18.51
N LEU A 176 5.72 -2.70 -18.39
CA LEU A 176 4.94 -1.48 -18.34
C LEU A 176 4.17 -1.21 -19.63
N LYS A 177 4.73 -1.52 -20.79
CA LYS A 177 4.02 -1.42 -22.08
C LYS A 177 2.81 -2.37 -22.11
N GLU A 178 3.00 -3.62 -21.71
CA GLU A 178 1.93 -4.61 -21.64
C GLU A 178 0.79 -4.12 -20.74
N LEU A 179 1.09 -3.63 -19.53
CA LEU A 179 0.10 -3.08 -18.61
C LEU A 179 -0.65 -1.87 -19.19
N THR A 180 0.03 -1.01 -19.99
CA THR A 180 -0.63 0.14 -20.62
C THR A 180 -1.52 -0.23 -21.80
N GLU A 181 -1.33 -1.42 -22.40
CA GLU A 181 -2.11 -1.93 -23.53
C GLU A 181 -3.30 -2.80 -23.07
N GLU A 182 -3.31 -3.29 -21.84
CA GLU A 182 -4.44 -4.03 -21.26
C GLU A 182 -5.72 -3.17 -21.28
N LYS A 183 -6.87 -3.84 -21.52
CA LYS A 183 -8.20 -3.19 -21.64
C LYS A 183 -8.95 -3.20 -20.33
#